data_44d124db1a842d9fb143cb30eb63c33e
#
_entry.id   44d124db1a842d9fb143cb30eb63c33e
#
_cell.length_a   1.000
_cell.length_b   1.000
_cell.length_c   1.000
_cell.angle_alpha   90.00
_cell.angle_beta   90.00
_cell.angle_gamma   90.00
#
_symmetry.space_group_name_H-M   'P 1'
#
loop_
_entity.id
_entity.type
_entity.pdbx_description
1 polymer ?
#
loop_
_entity_poly.entity_id
_entity_poly.type
_entity_poly.pdbx_seq_one_letter_code
_entity_poly.pdbx_strand_id
1 'polypeptide(L)'
;MFTNTPFESAAKTMLSGSQKFTPASAQEALKPLLDNLKAWGDLAQQQAQASQAAITETVESFKSIKDPQAAMDAIKVVAASGMAMAAKNVQEATALSVAQFNANVDSLEKSSPAPESFAGVAKGMKAAASSMENALETVIKNGSAAAKKARAA
;
A
#
# COMPACT_ATOMS: atom_id res chain seq x y z
N MET A 1 -23.73 -7.82 -10.29
CA MET A 1 -23.77 -9.10 -9.57
C MET A 1 -22.36 -9.42 -9.08
N PHE A 2 -21.97 -8.93 -7.90
CA PHE A 2 -20.72 -9.29 -7.22
C PHE A 2 -21.07 -10.06 -5.94
N THR A 3 -21.65 -11.23 -6.12
CA THR A 3 -21.94 -12.20 -5.08
C THR A 3 -20.83 -13.25 -5.09
N ASN A 4 -20.10 -13.34 -4.05
CA ASN A 4 -18.97 -14.23 -3.71
C ASN A 4 -17.59 -13.51 -3.66
N THR A 5 -17.51 -12.43 -2.91
CA THR A 5 -16.19 -11.95 -2.49
C THR A 5 -15.74 -12.73 -1.24
N PRO A 6 -14.45 -13.04 -1.12
CA PRO A 6 -13.90 -13.68 0.09
C PRO A 6 -14.22 -12.90 1.38
N PHE A 7 -14.61 -11.64 1.23
CA PHE A 7 -15.05 -10.76 2.30
C PHE A 7 -16.43 -11.16 2.87
N GLU A 8 -17.35 -11.62 2.03
CA GLU A 8 -18.69 -12.04 2.45
C GLU A 8 -18.65 -13.38 3.18
N SER A 9 -17.77 -14.29 2.75
CA SER A 9 -17.52 -15.55 3.45
C SER A 9 -16.87 -15.33 4.82
N ALA A 10 -15.92 -14.41 4.93
CA ALA A 10 -15.31 -14.04 6.19
C ALA A 10 -16.30 -13.34 7.14
N ALA A 11 -17.15 -12.46 6.62
CA ALA A 11 -18.20 -11.80 7.40
C ALA A 11 -19.27 -12.80 7.87
N LYS A 12 -19.67 -13.75 7.04
CA LYS A 12 -20.61 -14.83 7.44
C LYS A 12 -20.01 -15.77 8.48
N THR A 13 -18.74 -16.11 8.37
CA THR A 13 -18.05 -16.95 9.36
C THR A 13 -17.88 -16.22 10.69
N MET A 14 -17.62 -14.91 10.67
CA MET A 14 -17.61 -14.09 11.87
C MET A 14 -18.99 -13.94 12.51
N LEU A 15 -20.05 -13.79 11.73
CA LEU A 15 -21.41 -13.69 12.23
C LEU A 15 -21.97 -15.01 12.76
N SER A 16 -21.60 -16.14 12.18
CA SER A 16 -22.06 -17.46 12.63
C SER A 16 -21.31 -18.00 13.87
N GLY A 17 -20.12 -17.45 14.18
CA GLY A 17 -19.40 -17.74 15.42
C GLY A 17 -19.85 -16.92 16.64
N SER A 18 -20.83 -16.02 16.47
CA SER A 18 -21.10 -14.93 17.41
C SER A 18 -22.12 -15.23 18.53
N GLN A 19 -22.32 -16.47 18.94
CA GLN A 19 -23.22 -16.76 20.07
C GLN A 19 -22.67 -16.37 21.46
N LYS A 20 -21.48 -15.77 21.54
CA LYS A 20 -20.88 -15.26 22.81
C LYS A 20 -20.22 -13.88 22.68
N PHE A 21 -20.61 -13.05 21.72
CA PHE A 21 -20.05 -11.71 21.60
C PHE A 21 -20.77 -10.73 22.52
N THR A 22 -20.07 -10.25 23.56
CA THR A 22 -20.47 -9.06 24.28
C THR A 22 -20.19 -7.81 23.40
N PRO A 23 -20.96 -6.70 23.53
CA PRO A 23 -20.73 -5.49 22.75
C PRO A 23 -19.28 -4.95 22.82
N ALA A 24 -18.61 -5.16 23.94
CA ALA A 24 -17.21 -4.76 24.13
C ALA A 24 -16.24 -5.58 23.26
N SER A 25 -16.44 -6.91 23.15
CA SER A 25 -15.60 -7.77 22.31
C SER A 25 -15.85 -7.55 20.81
N ALA A 26 -17.05 -7.14 20.42
CA ALA A 26 -17.34 -6.75 19.04
C ALA A 26 -16.62 -5.45 18.64
N GLN A 27 -16.54 -4.48 19.55
CA GLN A 27 -15.76 -3.25 19.32
C GLN A 27 -14.26 -3.51 19.23
N GLU A 28 -13.72 -4.39 20.05
CA GLU A 28 -12.30 -4.78 20.00
C GLU A 28 -11.96 -5.52 18.69
N ALA A 29 -12.85 -6.38 18.21
CA ALA A 29 -12.67 -7.09 16.94
C ALA A 29 -12.78 -6.17 15.71
N LEU A 30 -13.58 -5.10 15.80
CA LEU A 30 -13.74 -4.13 14.71
C LEU A 30 -12.65 -3.05 14.69
N LYS A 31 -11.95 -2.81 15.78
CA LYS A 31 -10.92 -1.79 15.88
C LYS A 31 -9.81 -1.96 14.83
N PRO A 32 -9.20 -3.15 14.63
CA PRO A 32 -8.19 -3.34 13.59
C PRO A 32 -8.72 -3.06 12.18
N LEU A 33 -9.99 -3.36 11.92
CA LEU A 33 -10.62 -3.09 10.64
C LEU A 33 -10.80 -1.59 10.39
N LEU A 34 -11.22 -0.86 11.42
CA LEU A 34 -11.37 0.60 11.35
C LEU A 34 -10.02 1.32 11.23
N ASP A 35 -9.02 0.88 11.99
CA ASP A 35 -7.66 1.40 11.91
C ASP A 35 -7.04 1.16 10.52
N ASN A 36 -7.31 -0.01 9.95
CA ASN A 36 -6.94 -0.37 8.59
C ASN A 36 -7.60 0.56 7.55
N LEU A 37 -8.91 0.72 7.65
CA LEU A 37 -9.66 1.59 6.73
C LEU A 37 -9.19 3.05 6.81
N LYS A 38 -8.89 3.52 8.02
CA LYS A 38 -8.33 4.85 8.24
C LYS A 38 -6.95 5.00 7.61
N ALA A 39 -6.06 4.02 7.81
CA ALA A 39 -4.72 4.04 7.22
C ALA A 39 -4.74 4.10 5.69
N TRP A 40 -5.66 3.38 5.05
CA TRP A 40 -5.87 3.49 3.59
C TRP A 40 -6.45 4.84 3.18
N GLY A 41 -7.35 5.40 3.97
CA GLY A 41 -7.90 6.73 3.74
C GLY A 41 -6.84 7.82 3.83
N ASP A 42 -6.00 7.79 4.86
CA ASP A 42 -4.89 8.71 5.07
C ASP A 42 -3.85 8.61 3.93
N LEU A 43 -3.51 7.39 3.50
CA LEU A 43 -2.62 7.16 2.38
C LEU A 43 -3.19 7.73 1.07
N ALA A 44 -4.45 7.48 0.77
CA ALA A 44 -5.12 8.00 -0.41
C ALA A 44 -5.15 9.54 -0.41
N GLN A 45 -5.39 10.15 0.74
CA GLN A 45 -5.38 11.60 0.89
C GLN A 45 -3.97 12.19 0.66
N GLN A 46 -2.94 11.59 1.23
CA GLN A 46 -1.55 12.00 1.02
C GLN A 46 -1.15 11.91 -0.45
N GLN A 47 -1.51 10.82 -1.12
CA GLN A 47 -1.22 10.62 -2.54
C GLN A 47 -1.96 11.62 -3.42
N ALA A 48 -3.21 11.96 -3.09
CA ALA A 48 -3.98 12.98 -3.80
C ALA A 48 -3.35 14.38 -3.66
N GLN A 49 -2.95 14.77 -2.45
CA GLN A 49 -2.27 16.04 -2.20
C GLN A 49 -0.92 16.14 -2.93
N ALA A 50 -0.13 15.07 -2.90
CA ALA A 50 1.14 15.01 -3.61
C ALA A 50 0.96 15.14 -5.12
N SER A 51 -0.07 14.50 -5.68
CA SER A 51 -0.41 14.59 -7.10
C SER A 51 -0.85 15.99 -7.50
N GLN A 52 -1.66 16.66 -6.69
CA GLN A 52 -2.08 18.04 -6.94
C GLN A 52 -0.90 19.01 -6.91
N ALA A 53 -0.01 18.88 -5.93
CA ALA A 53 1.20 19.70 -5.84
C ALA A 53 2.09 19.54 -7.09
N ALA A 54 2.31 18.29 -7.53
CA ALA A 54 3.12 17.99 -8.71
C ALA A 54 2.49 18.55 -10.00
N ILE A 55 1.17 18.49 -10.15
CA ILE A 55 0.45 19.07 -11.29
C ILE A 55 0.62 20.60 -11.29
N THR A 56 0.45 21.23 -10.13
CA THR A 56 0.58 22.69 -10.01
C THR A 56 2.01 23.15 -10.37
N GLU A 57 3.03 22.50 -9.81
CA GLU A 57 4.42 22.77 -10.12
C GLU A 57 4.74 22.58 -11.61
N THR A 58 4.18 21.53 -12.21
CA THR A 58 4.30 21.25 -13.65
C THR A 58 3.71 22.38 -14.48
N VAL A 59 2.49 22.80 -14.18
CA VAL A 59 1.80 23.88 -14.91
C VAL A 59 2.55 25.20 -14.79
N GLU A 60 3.08 25.53 -13.61
CA GLU A 60 3.88 26.73 -13.40
C GLU A 60 5.21 26.69 -14.18
N SER A 61 5.88 25.54 -14.18
CA SER A 61 7.08 25.32 -14.97
C SER A 61 6.85 25.54 -16.47
N PHE A 62 5.74 25.04 -17.00
CA PHE A 62 5.41 25.23 -18.41
C PHE A 62 5.05 26.67 -18.77
N LYS A 63 4.46 27.46 -17.89
CA LYS A 63 4.14 28.88 -18.14
C LYS A 63 5.35 29.75 -18.36
N SER A 64 6.50 29.40 -17.82
CA SER A 64 7.76 30.16 -17.92
C SER A 64 8.60 29.80 -19.15
N ILE A 65 8.24 28.73 -19.88
CA ILE A 65 9.04 28.21 -21.00
C ILE A 65 8.73 29.00 -22.29
N LYS A 66 9.75 29.64 -22.84
CA LYS A 66 9.68 30.37 -24.12
C LYS A 66 10.46 29.68 -25.24
N ASP A 67 11.22 28.65 -24.94
CA ASP A 67 12.10 27.95 -25.86
C ASP A 67 11.63 26.50 -26.06
N PRO A 68 11.51 26.01 -27.33
CA PRO A 68 11.12 24.63 -27.63
C PRO A 68 12.00 23.55 -26.99
N GLN A 69 13.31 23.81 -26.91
CA GLN A 69 14.25 22.87 -26.28
C GLN A 69 13.98 22.75 -24.78
N ALA A 70 13.78 23.87 -24.11
CA ALA A 70 13.43 23.90 -22.69
C ALA A 70 12.07 23.21 -22.43
N ALA A 71 11.14 23.30 -23.38
CA ALA A 71 9.87 22.56 -23.29
C ALA A 71 10.06 21.03 -23.34
N MET A 72 10.91 20.54 -24.23
CA MET A 72 11.24 19.11 -24.30
C MET A 72 11.92 18.61 -23.02
N ASP A 73 12.83 19.39 -22.46
CA ASP A 73 13.51 19.02 -21.23
C ASP A 73 12.54 19.04 -20.02
N ALA A 74 11.62 20.00 -19.97
CA ALA A 74 10.55 20.02 -18.96
C ALA A 74 9.65 18.78 -19.05
N ILE A 75 9.28 18.34 -20.28
CA ILE A 75 8.49 17.12 -20.48
C ILE A 75 9.24 15.89 -19.93
N LYS A 76 10.55 15.78 -20.17
CA LYS A 76 11.37 14.68 -19.63
C LYS A 76 11.40 14.70 -18.10
N VAL A 77 11.53 15.87 -17.50
CA VAL A 77 11.52 16.04 -16.03
C VAL A 77 10.17 15.62 -15.46
N VAL A 78 9.07 16.07 -16.05
CA VAL A 78 7.70 15.72 -15.63
C VAL A 78 7.44 14.22 -15.74
N ALA A 79 7.84 13.60 -16.85
CA ALA A 79 7.70 12.16 -17.04
C ALA A 79 8.50 11.38 -15.97
N ALA A 80 9.74 11.78 -15.69
CA ALA A 80 10.56 11.15 -14.66
C ALA A 80 9.98 11.34 -13.25
N SER A 81 9.44 12.52 -12.94
CA SER A 81 8.81 12.82 -11.67
C SER A 81 7.52 12.02 -11.49
N GLY A 82 6.71 11.89 -12.55
CA GLY A 82 5.50 11.06 -12.54
C GLY A 82 5.81 9.58 -12.28
N MET A 83 6.83 9.03 -12.92
CA MET A 83 7.28 7.65 -12.65
C MET A 83 7.79 7.48 -11.23
N ALA A 84 8.55 8.43 -10.70
CA ALA A 84 9.05 8.37 -9.33
C ALA A 84 7.90 8.44 -8.30
N MET A 85 6.89 9.27 -8.54
CA MET A 85 5.70 9.37 -7.71
C MET A 85 4.88 8.08 -7.76
N ALA A 86 4.66 7.51 -8.94
CA ALA A 86 3.96 6.24 -9.10
C ALA A 86 4.68 5.10 -8.36
N ALA A 87 6.01 5.02 -8.48
CA ALA A 87 6.82 4.04 -7.76
C ALA A 87 6.71 4.21 -6.24
N LYS A 88 6.76 5.44 -5.74
CA LYS A 88 6.58 5.74 -4.32
C LYS A 88 5.19 5.34 -3.83
N ASN A 89 4.13 5.68 -4.57
CA ASN A 89 2.77 5.31 -4.21
C ASN A 89 2.57 3.80 -4.12
N VAL A 90 3.15 3.04 -5.07
CA VAL A 90 3.12 1.57 -5.04
C VAL A 90 3.88 1.03 -3.84
N GLN A 91 5.04 1.59 -3.52
CA GLN A 91 5.83 1.19 -2.36
C GLN A 91 5.08 1.43 -1.04
N GLU A 92 4.47 2.60 -0.87
CA GLU A 92 3.68 2.94 0.32
C GLU A 92 2.46 2.04 0.47
N ALA A 93 1.74 1.76 -0.62
CA ALA A 93 0.60 0.85 -0.62
C ALA A 93 1.03 -0.59 -0.29
N THR A 94 2.17 -1.04 -0.79
CA THR A 94 2.70 -2.37 -0.50
C THR A 94 3.13 -2.48 0.96
N ALA A 95 3.86 -1.50 1.48
CA ALA A 95 4.28 -1.48 2.88
C ALA A 95 3.06 -1.51 3.82
N LEU A 96 2.01 -0.74 3.51
CA LEU A 96 0.77 -0.77 4.26
C LEU A 96 0.08 -2.13 4.20
N SER A 97 0.03 -2.75 3.01
CA SER A 97 -0.54 -4.09 2.83
C SER A 97 0.21 -5.15 3.63
N VAL A 98 1.54 -5.12 3.61
CA VAL A 98 2.39 -6.05 4.39
C VAL A 98 2.21 -5.84 5.89
N ALA A 99 2.16 -4.59 6.35
CA ALA A 99 1.93 -4.27 7.76
C ALA A 99 0.57 -4.80 8.24
N GLN A 100 -0.47 -4.63 7.44
CA GLN A 100 -1.81 -5.15 7.75
C GLN A 100 -1.88 -6.67 7.71
N PHE A 101 -1.21 -7.29 6.74
CA PHE A 101 -1.11 -8.74 6.67
C PHE A 101 -0.44 -9.30 7.92
N ASN A 102 0.69 -8.72 8.34
CA ASN A 102 1.39 -9.12 9.55
C ASN A 102 0.52 -8.95 10.81
N ALA A 103 -0.21 -7.83 10.92
CA ALA A 103 -1.12 -7.59 12.05
C ALA A 103 -2.27 -8.62 12.08
N ASN A 104 -2.80 -9.01 10.92
CA ASN A 104 -3.82 -10.06 10.82
C ASN A 104 -3.27 -11.43 11.22
N VAL A 105 -2.05 -11.77 10.78
CA VAL A 105 -1.37 -13.02 11.18
C VAL A 105 -1.12 -13.05 12.68
N ASP A 106 -0.67 -11.94 13.28
CA ASP A 106 -0.50 -11.83 14.74
C ASP A 106 -1.81 -12.01 15.50
N SER A 107 -2.90 -11.46 14.98
CA SER A 107 -4.22 -11.60 15.57
C SER A 107 -4.71 -13.05 15.53
N LEU A 108 -4.49 -13.72 14.39
CA LEU A 108 -4.83 -15.15 14.23
C LEU A 108 -3.98 -16.03 15.14
N GLU A 109 -2.70 -15.74 15.28
CA GLU A 109 -1.80 -16.47 16.18
C GLU A 109 -2.26 -16.39 17.63
N LYS A 110 -2.67 -15.20 18.10
CA LYS A 110 -3.21 -14.98 19.43
C LYS A 110 -4.57 -15.64 19.66
N SER A 111 -5.38 -15.77 18.62
CA SER A 111 -6.73 -16.33 18.68
C SER A 111 -6.75 -17.85 18.43
N SER A 112 -5.63 -18.44 18.04
CA SER A 112 -5.56 -19.86 17.72
C SER A 112 -5.64 -20.73 18.97
N PRO A 113 -6.41 -21.81 18.96
CA PRO A 113 -6.47 -22.77 20.07
C PRO A 113 -5.16 -23.57 20.24
N ALA A 114 -4.27 -23.57 19.24
CA ALA A 114 -2.96 -24.23 19.27
C ALA A 114 -1.87 -23.26 18.77
N PRO A 115 -1.50 -22.23 19.57
CA PRO A 115 -0.60 -21.16 19.13
C PRO A 115 0.80 -21.69 18.74
N GLU A 116 1.29 -22.74 19.39
CA GLU A 116 2.59 -23.33 19.06
C GLU A 116 2.65 -23.96 17.67
N SER A 117 1.57 -24.63 17.26
CA SER A 117 1.48 -25.24 15.91
C SER A 117 1.32 -24.18 14.82
N PHE A 118 0.68 -23.05 15.14
CA PHE A 118 0.45 -21.96 14.19
C PHE A 118 1.64 -21.00 14.07
N ALA A 119 2.47 -20.89 15.11
CA ALA A 119 3.62 -19.98 15.15
C ALA A 119 4.61 -20.21 14.00
N GLY A 120 4.87 -21.46 13.65
CA GLY A 120 5.74 -21.83 12.51
C GLY A 120 5.16 -21.36 11.17
N VAL A 121 3.87 -21.56 10.97
CA VAL A 121 3.15 -21.10 9.76
C VAL A 121 3.11 -19.58 9.71
N ALA A 122 2.78 -18.91 10.81
CA ALA A 122 2.75 -17.46 10.93
C ALA A 122 4.11 -16.83 10.58
N LYS A 123 5.20 -17.40 11.10
CA LYS A 123 6.57 -16.97 10.78
C LYS A 123 6.89 -17.11 9.29
N GLY A 124 6.50 -18.23 8.68
CA GLY A 124 6.69 -18.45 7.23
C GLY A 124 5.89 -17.45 6.40
N MET A 125 4.64 -17.15 6.77
CA MET A 125 3.79 -16.19 6.08
C MET A 125 4.36 -14.76 6.17
N LYS A 126 4.84 -14.34 7.34
CA LYS A 126 5.48 -13.03 7.53
C LYS A 126 6.78 -12.92 6.74
N ALA A 127 7.60 -13.97 6.71
CA ALA A 127 8.82 -14.00 5.92
C ALA A 127 8.53 -13.89 4.41
N ALA A 128 7.49 -14.56 3.92
CA ALA A 128 7.07 -14.45 2.53
C ALA A 128 6.59 -13.04 2.18
N ALA A 129 5.80 -12.39 3.06
CA ALA A 129 5.34 -11.02 2.87
C ALA A 129 6.51 -10.02 2.84
N SER A 130 7.47 -10.14 3.74
CA SER A 130 8.70 -9.31 3.76
C SER A 130 9.57 -9.56 2.52
N SER A 131 9.62 -10.78 2.00
CA SER A 131 10.34 -11.09 0.76
C SER A 131 9.70 -10.42 -0.45
N MET A 132 8.36 -10.36 -0.52
CA MET A 132 7.64 -9.63 -1.57
C MET A 132 7.93 -8.14 -1.50
N GLU A 133 7.92 -7.54 -0.32
CA GLU A 133 8.24 -6.12 -0.11
C GLU A 133 9.66 -5.80 -0.59
N ASN A 134 10.65 -6.59 -0.17
CA ASN A 134 12.04 -6.43 -0.60
C ASN A 134 12.24 -6.61 -2.11
N ALA A 135 11.54 -7.57 -2.72
CA ALA A 135 11.59 -7.79 -4.17
C ALA A 135 11.03 -6.57 -4.92
N LEU A 136 9.90 -6.02 -4.47
CA LEU A 136 9.31 -4.84 -5.07
C LEU A 136 10.20 -3.60 -4.89
N GLU A 137 10.77 -3.40 -3.71
CA GLU A 137 11.73 -2.32 -3.46
C GLU A 137 12.93 -2.41 -4.39
N THR A 138 13.46 -3.60 -4.61
CA THR A 138 14.56 -3.85 -5.55
C THR A 138 14.19 -3.50 -6.98
N VAL A 139 13.00 -3.88 -7.44
CA VAL A 139 12.48 -3.55 -8.77
C VAL A 139 12.33 -2.04 -8.95
N ILE A 140 11.79 -1.34 -7.95
CA ILE A 140 11.63 0.11 -7.96
C ILE A 140 12.98 0.82 -7.99
N LYS A 141 13.94 0.40 -7.17
CA LYS A 141 15.31 0.96 -7.15
C LYS A 141 16.02 0.75 -8.49
N ASN A 142 15.93 -0.42 -9.08
CA ASN A 142 16.55 -0.72 -10.37
C ASN A 142 15.88 0.08 -11.50
N GLY A 143 14.57 0.21 -11.51
CA GLY A 143 13.84 1.05 -12.45
C GLY A 143 14.23 2.53 -12.35
N SER A 144 14.36 3.06 -11.13
CA SER A 144 14.80 4.42 -10.87
C SER A 144 16.25 4.66 -11.29
N ALA A 145 17.15 3.70 -11.09
CA ALA A 145 18.55 3.76 -11.52
C ALA A 145 18.66 3.77 -13.05
N ALA A 146 17.88 2.92 -13.75
CA ALA A 146 17.82 2.91 -15.20
C ALA A 146 17.31 4.24 -15.77
N ALA A 147 16.29 4.84 -15.18
CA ALA A 147 15.77 6.14 -15.55
C ALA A 147 16.80 7.27 -15.36
N LYS A 148 17.59 7.24 -14.26
CA LYS A 148 18.68 8.19 -14.04
C LYS A 148 19.80 8.04 -15.08
N LYS A 149 20.14 6.81 -15.46
CA LYS A 149 21.19 6.53 -16.46
C LYS A 149 20.78 6.99 -17.86
N ALA A 150 19.52 6.85 -18.22
CA ALA A 150 18.95 7.35 -19.47
C ALA A 150 18.91 8.89 -19.55
N ARG A 151 18.93 9.59 -18.40
CA ARG A 151 19.00 11.06 -18.31
C ARG A 151 20.42 11.62 -18.49
N ALA A 152 21.43 10.82 -18.22
CA ALA A 152 22.84 11.22 -18.27
C ALA A 152 23.52 10.94 -19.63
N ALA A 153 22.81 10.23 -20.51
CA ALA A 153 23.21 9.95 -21.89
C ALA A 153 22.48 10.84 -22.89
#